data_c75d7caa2dc385af0de44a8e8149385d
#
_entry.id   c75d7caa2dc385af0de44a8e8149385d
#
_cell.length_a   1.000
_cell.length_b   1.000
_cell.length_c   1.000
_cell.angle_alpha   90.00
_cell.angle_beta   90.00
_cell.angle_gamma   90.00
#
_symmetry.space_group_name_H-M   'P 1'
#
loop_
_entity.id
_entity.type
_entity.pdbx_description
1 polymer ?
#
loop_
_entity_poly.entity_id
_entity_poly.type
_entity_poly.pdbx_seq_one_letter_code
_entity_poly.pdbx_strand_id
1 'polypeptide(L)'
;MVYNSSMNKEYGLSADSIKEYLVGRMIVSIDEYHGEMTLDNGTVLELIDARECCAWYDAVIGNDIKLKTIITDVDEEPDDDSDAVEAYRIVILGEDCRIGTIDVAGDPTSGYYCHSAYFSVRVKKTKPEFVDDVAQDMKNMSESIVRMQDKLYSYRSLFTANGVSDYPSRISQTIERLERASECLDKIVEYLGEEEDWS
;
A
#
# COMPACT_ATOMS: atom_id res chain seq x y z
N MET A 1 -1.71 11.34 19.14
CA MET A 1 -2.59 11.23 17.97
C MET A 1 -2.02 12.14 16.90
N VAL A 2 -1.22 11.62 16.01
CA VAL A 2 -0.74 12.34 14.83
C VAL A 2 -1.57 11.80 13.66
N TYR A 3 -2.53 12.59 13.21
CA TYR A 3 -3.23 12.32 11.95
C TYR A 3 -2.22 12.49 10.82
N ASN A 4 -1.66 11.39 10.35
CA ASN A 4 -1.00 11.33 9.05
C ASN A 4 -2.12 11.15 8.00
N SER A 5 -2.74 12.25 7.59
CA SER A 5 -3.50 12.26 6.37
C SER A 5 -2.50 12.16 5.21
N SER A 6 -2.28 10.97 4.69
CA SER A 6 -1.88 10.83 3.29
C SER A 6 -3.00 11.50 2.49
N MET A 7 -2.79 12.75 2.07
CA MET A 7 -3.71 13.45 1.18
C MET A 7 -3.77 12.61 -0.11
N ASN A 8 -4.83 11.85 -0.29
CA ASN A 8 -5.21 11.36 -1.61
C ASN A 8 -5.43 12.61 -2.46
N LYS A 9 -4.53 12.84 -3.39
CA LYS A 9 -4.64 13.99 -4.28
C LYS A 9 -5.52 13.54 -5.43
N GLU A 10 -6.65 14.21 -5.59
CA GLU A 10 -7.57 13.98 -6.71
C GLU A 10 -7.18 14.84 -7.89
N TYR A 11 -7.25 14.27 -9.08
CA TYR A 11 -6.94 14.90 -10.34
C TYR A 11 -8.13 14.73 -11.30
N GLY A 12 -8.42 15.75 -12.10
CA GLY A 12 -9.37 15.60 -13.22
C GLY A 12 -8.87 14.52 -14.18
N LEU A 13 -9.75 13.61 -14.55
CA LEU A 13 -9.42 12.49 -15.41
C LEU A 13 -9.34 12.97 -16.89
N SER A 14 -8.16 12.91 -17.46
CA SER A 14 -7.86 13.14 -18.89
C SER A 14 -6.64 12.32 -19.28
N ALA A 15 -6.42 12.12 -20.58
CA ALA A 15 -5.22 11.43 -21.05
C ALA A 15 -3.94 12.11 -20.53
N ASP A 16 -3.85 13.43 -20.61
CA ASP A 16 -2.67 14.19 -20.17
C ASP A 16 -2.39 14.03 -18.68
N SER A 17 -3.42 14.06 -17.84
CA SER A 17 -3.27 13.98 -16.38
C SER A 17 -2.87 12.59 -15.91
N ILE A 18 -3.44 11.52 -16.50
CA ILE A 18 -3.15 10.14 -16.09
C ILE A 18 -1.86 9.60 -16.72
N LYS A 19 -1.43 10.13 -17.87
CA LYS A 19 -0.21 9.78 -18.60
C LYS A 19 1.04 9.86 -17.73
N GLU A 20 1.14 10.88 -16.87
CA GLU A 20 2.26 11.07 -15.94
C GLU A 20 2.50 9.85 -15.03
N TYR A 21 1.42 9.14 -14.68
CA TYR A 21 1.47 7.98 -13.79
C TYR A 21 1.62 6.66 -14.54
N LEU A 22 1.08 6.56 -15.76
CA LEU A 22 1.01 5.31 -16.51
C LEU A 22 2.23 5.06 -17.39
N VAL A 23 2.78 6.08 -18.07
CA VAL A 23 3.86 5.87 -19.04
C VAL A 23 5.13 5.35 -18.38
N GLY A 24 5.71 4.31 -18.98
CA GLY A 24 6.88 3.59 -18.48
C GLY A 24 6.55 2.57 -17.38
N ARG A 25 5.27 2.32 -17.10
CA ARG A 25 4.78 1.37 -16.10
C ARG A 25 4.03 0.21 -16.74
N MET A 26 3.73 -0.79 -15.93
CA MET A 26 2.86 -1.92 -16.29
C MET A 26 1.69 -1.99 -15.32
N ILE A 27 0.49 -2.24 -15.82
CA ILE A 27 -0.66 -2.57 -14.97
C ILE A 27 -0.49 -4.05 -14.55
N VAL A 28 -0.41 -4.30 -13.24
CA VAL A 28 -0.22 -5.64 -12.68
C VAL A 28 -1.51 -6.28 -12.19
N SER A 29 -2.49 -5.47 -11.78
CA SER A 29 -3.81 -5.93 -11.39
C SER A 29 -4.86 -4.83 -11.59
N ILE A 30 -6.12 -5.25 -11.74
CA ILE A 30 -7.30 -4.39 -11.83
C ILE A 30 -8.34 -4.92 -10.85
N ASP A 31 -8.98 -4.01 -10.14
CA ASP A 31 -10.21 -4.24 -9.40
C ASP A 31 -11.33 -3.43 -10.07
N GLU A 32 -12.09 -4.09 -10.95
CA GLU A 32 -13.18 -3.45 -11.69
C GLU A 32 -14.31 -2.97 -10.77
N TYR A 33 -14.52 -3.64 -9.64
CA TYR A 33 -15.59 -3.29 -8.70
C TYR A 33 -15.32 -1.96 -8.00
N HIS A 34 -14.04 -1.69 -7.68
CA HIS A 34 -13.62 -0.44 -7.05
C HIS A 34 -13.05 0.58 -8.04
N GLY A 35 -12.94 0.24 -9.32
CA GLY A 35 -12.33 1.12 -10.33
C GLY A 35 -10.84 1.34 -10.13
N GLU A 36 -10.12 0.35 -9.58
CA GLU A 36 -8.70 0.48 -9.22
C GLU A 36 -7.77 -0.23 -10.21
N MET A 37 -6.68 0.44 -10.55
CA MET A 37 -5.55 -0.13 -11.30
C MET A 37 -4.30 -0.08 -10.44
N THR A 38 -3.65 -1.22 -10.22
CA THR A 38 -2.35 -1.30 -9.53
C THR A 38 -1.22 -1.39 -10.54
N LEU A 39 -0.21 -0.55 -10.39
CA LEU A 39 0.97 -0.52 -11.23
C LEU A 39 2.13 -1.33 -10.62
N ASP A 40 3.13 -1.66 -11.44
CA ASP A 40 4.31 -2.45 -11.06
C ASP A 40 5.18 -1.82 -9.97
N ASN A 41 5.09 -0.52 -9.76
CA ASN A 41 5.78 0.21 -8.70
C ASN A 41 4.96 0.33 -7.40
N GLY A 42 3.80 -0.34 -7.29
CA GLY A 42 2.90 -0.27 -6.16
C GLY A 42 1.97 0.95 -6.14
N THR A 43 2.01 1.81 -7.17
CA THR A 43 1.02 2.89 -7.32
C THR A 43 -0.34 2.30 -7.64
N VAL A 44 -1.37 2.77 -6.94
CA VAL A 44 -2.77 2.45 -7.22
C VAL A 44 -3.45 3.72 -7.73
N LEU A 45 -4.08 3.61 -8.88
CA LEU A 45 -4.94 4.62 -9.45
C LEU A 45 -6.39 4.17 -9.25
N GLU A 46 -7.18 5.00 -8.59
CA GLU A 46 -8.60 4.76 -8.33
C GLU A 46 -9.42 5.77 -9.12
N LEU A 47 -10.31 5.28 -9.98
CA LEU A 47 -11.25 6.13 -10.73
C LEU A 47 -12.39 6.56 -9.81
N ILE A 48 -12.77 7.81 -9.90
CA ILE A 48 -13.78 8.42 -9.04
C ILE A 48 -14.84 9.08 -9.93
N ASP A 49 -16.06 8.60 -9.81
CA ASP A 49 -17.22 9.21 -10.45
C ASP A 49 -17.48 10.58 -9.86
N ALA A 50 -17.91 11.52 -10.69
CA ALA A 50 -18.33 12.83 -10.25
C ALA A 50 -19.85 12.97 -10.36
N ARG A 51 -20.52 13.39 -9.30
CA ARG A 51 -21.98 13.57 -9.28
C ARG A 51 -22.38 14.83 -8.55
N GLU A 52 -23.20 15.62 -9.24
CA GLU A 52 -23.93 16.74 -8.66
C GLU A 52 -25.45 16.52 -8.88
N CYS A 53 -26.29 17.44 -8.39
CA CYS A 53 -27.72 17.25 -8.47
C CYS A 53 -28.27 17.03 -9.89
N CYS A 54 -27.61 17.56 -10.92
CA CYS A 54 -28.07 17.54 -12.32
C CYS A 54 -26.95 17.26 -13.33
N ALA A 55 -25.74 17.01 -12.89
CA ALA A 55 -24.58 16.68 -13.71
C ALA A 55 -23.87 15.46 -13.17
N TRP A 56 -23.29 14.67 -14.05
CA TRP A 56 -22.58 13.45 -13.68
C TRP A 56 -21.47 13.11 -14.69
N TYR A 57 -20.46 12.44 -14.19
CA TYR A 57 -19.46 11.74 -15.00
C TYR A 57 -19.14 10.41 -14.34
N ASP A 58 -19.17 9.36 -15.13
CA ASP A 58 -18.78 8.01 -14.74
C ASP A 58 -17.50 7.63 -15.51
N ALA A 59 -16.59 6.93 -14.87
CA ALA A 59 -15.37 6.40 -15.49
C ALA A 59 -15.27 4.90 -15.23
N VAL A 60 -15.08 4.12 -16.30
CA VAL A 60 -15.04 2.67 -16.23
C VAL A 60 -13.77 2.14 -16.89
N ILE A 61 -13.08 1.22 -16.23
CA ILE A 61 -11.95 0.50 -16.80
C ILE A 61 -12.48 -0.52 -17.82
N GLY A 62 -11.96 -0.47 -19.04
CA GLY A 62 -12.36 -1.42 -20.08
C GLY A 62 -11.95 -2.86 -19.77
N ASN A 63 -12.78 -3.81 -20.17
CA ASN A 63 -12.63 -5.24 -19.86
C ASN A 63 -11.48 -5.96 -20.59
N ASP A 64 -10.79 -5.29 -21.51
CA ASP A 64 -9.80 -5.86 -22.42
C ASP A 64 -8.35 -5.46 -22.07
N ILE A 65 -8.09 -4.95 -20.87
CA ILE A 65 -6.77 -4.49 -20.48
C ILE A 65 -5.76 -5.63 -20.41
N LYS A 66 -4.68 -5.48 -21.17
CA LYS A 66 -3.54 -6.41 -21.18
C LYS A 66 -2.61 -6.13 -20.02
N LEU A 67 -2.65 -7.00 -19.01
CA LEU A 67 -1.78 -6.89 -17.86
C LEU A 67 -0.31 -7.18 -18.21
N LYS A 68 0.61 -6.59 -17.43
CA LYS A 68 2.06 -6.82 -17.50
C LYS A 68 2.68 -6.43 -18.86
N THR A 69 2.08 -5.46 -19.53
CA THR A 69 2.62 -4.85 -20.76
C THR A 69 3.07 -3.44 -20.43
N ILE A 70 4.25 -3.04 -20.92
CA ILE A 70 4.80 -1.69 -20.70
C ILE A 70 3.95 -0.68 -21.47
N ILE A 71 3.48 0.34 -20.76
CA ILE A 71 2.72 1.44 -21.31
C ILE A 71 3.71 2.44 -21.93
N THR A 72 3.57 2.74 -23.20
CA THR A 72 4.44 3.67 -23.93
C THR A 72 3.79 5.02 -24.15
N ASP A 73 2.46 5.05 -24.23
CA ASP A 73 1.72 6.29 -24.43
C ASP A 73 0.27 6.17 -23.92
N VAL A 74 -0.37 7.32 -23.76
CA VAL A 74 -1.79 7.43 -23.42
C VAL A 74 -2.37 8.55 -24.26
N ASP A 75 -3.45 8.24 -24.99
CA ASP A 75 -4.16 9.16 -25.87
C ASP A 75 -5.63 9.26 -25.49
N GLU A 76 -6.31 10.26 -26.02
CA GLU A 76 -7.75 10.46 -25.85
C GLU A 76 -8.45 10.45 -27.21
N GLU A 77 -9.53 9.72 -27.32
CA GLU A 77 -10.37 9.67 -28.52
C GLU A 77 -11.85 9.90 -28.13
N PRO A 78 -12.66 10.55 -28.98
CA PRO A 78 -14.09 10.67 -28.74
C PRO A 78 -14.75 9.28 -28.76
N ASP A 79 -15.80 9.10 -27.95
CA ASP A 79 -16.65 7.89 -27.97
C ASP A 79 -17.97 8.22 -28.65
N ASP A 80 -17.98 8.14 -29.98
CA ASP A 80 -19.15 8.45 -30.81
C ASP A 80 -20.30 7.42 -30.68
N ASP A 81 -20.05 6.28 -30.04
CA ASP A 81 -21.03 5.22 -29.82
C ASP A 81 -21.82 5.42 -28.50
N SER A 82 -21.44 6.39 -27.68
CA SER A 82 -22.10 6.67 -26.41
C SER A 82 -23.33 7.56 -26.60
N ASP A 83 -24.40 7.25 -25.86
CA ASP A 83 -25.62 8.09 -25.78
C ASP A 83 -25.44 9.28 -24.79
N ALA A 84 -24.31 9.41 -24.12
CA ALA A 84 -24.03 10.50 -23.18
C ALA A 84 -23.78 11.83 -23.92
N VAL A 85 -24.01 12.95 -23.23
CA VAL A 85 -23.82 14.30 -23.81
C VAL A 85 -22.34 14.55 -24.10
N GLU A 86 -21.47 14.09 -23.22
CA GLU A 86 -20.02 14.05 -23.42
C GLU A 86 -19.52 12.64 -23.16
N ALA A 87 -18.79 12.08 -24.12
CA ALA A 87 -18.15 10.80 -23.96
C ALA A 87 -16.81 10.79 -24.65
N TYR A 88 -15.82 10.24 -23.98
CA TYR A 88 -14.48 10.05 -24.53
C TYR A 88 -13.83 8.80 -23.94
N ARG A 89 -12.83 8.33 -24.61
CA ARG A 89 -12.08 7.15 -24.25
C ARG A 89 -10.63 7.47 -24.08
N ILE A 90 -10.06 7.17 -22.91
CA ILE A 90 -8.62 7.23 -22.70
C ILE A 90 -8.05 5.89 -23.16
N VAL A 91 -7.18 5.93 -24.16
CA VAL A 91 -6.56 4.77 -24.80
C VAL A 91 -5.16 4.56 -24.25
N ILE A 92 -4.93 3.41 -23.65
CA ILE A 92 -3.62 3.03 -23.09
C ILE A 92 -2.88 2.22 -24.15
N LEU A 93 -1.69 2.69 -24.55
CA LEU A 93 -0.91 2.14 -25.64
C LEU A 93 0.38 1.48 -25.15
N GLY A 94 0.75 0.37 -25.78
CA GLY A 94 2.05 -0.26 -25.71
C GLY A 94 2.83 -0.06 -27.01
N GLU A 95 4.03 -0.65 -27.11
CA GLU A 95 4.93 -0.45 -28.25
C GLU A 95 4.28 -0.81 -29.61
N ASP A 96 3.55 -1.92 -29.67
CA ASP A 96 2.92 -2.41 -30.90
C ASP A 96 1.42 -2.68 -30.78
N CYS A 97 0.77 -2.27 -29.68
CA CYS A 97 -0.62 -2.63 -29.46
C CYS A 97 -1.34 -1.67 -28.50
N ARG A 98 -2.68 -1.62 -28.63
CA ARG A 98 -3.55 -1.10 -27.58
C ARG A 98 -3.51 -2.05 -26.40
N ILE A 99 -3.23 -1.51 -25.21
CA ILE A 99 -3.22 -2.25 -23.95
C ILE A 99 -4.64 -2.34 -23.39
N GLY A 100 -5.41 -1.24 -23.47
CA GLY A 100 -6.76 -1.18 -22.97
C GLY A 100 -7.31 0.24 -23.00
N THR A 101 -8.45 0.46 -22.34
CA THR A 101 -9.12 1.76 -22.26
C THR A 101 -9.68 2.09 -20.91
N ILE A 102 -9.93 3.38 -20.69
CA ILE A 102 -10.82 3.89 -19.67
C ILE A 102 -11.90 4.66 -20.41
N ASP A 103 -13.14 4.19 -20.30
CA ASP A 103 -14.28 4.82 -20.94
C ASP A 103 -14.89 5.85 -19.96
N VAL A 104 -15.07 7.08 -20.41
CA VAL A 104 -15.61 8.18 -19.63
C VAL A 104 -16.88 8.71 -20.32
N ALA A 105 -17.97 8.79 -19.57
CA ALA A 105 -19.22 9.31 -20.05
C ALA A 105 -19.84 10.26 -19.03
N GLY A 106 -20.50 11.33 -19.51
CA GLY A 106 -21.09 12.31 -18.61
C GLY A 106 -22.13 13.22 -19.25
N ASP A 107 -22.84 13.94 -18.38
CA ASP A 107 -23.74 15.02 -18.74
C ASP A 107 -23.49 16.26 -17.87
N PRO A 108 -22.69 17.24 -18.36
CA PRO A 108 -22.38 18.46 -17.63
C PRO A 108 -23.44 19.55 -17.78
N THR A 109 -24.52 19.35 -18.56
CA THR A 109 -25.38 20.42 -19.06
C THR A 109 -26.09 21.25 -17.99
N SER A 110 -26.17 20.72 -16.77
CA SER A 110 -26.85 21.39 -15.64
C SER A 110 -25.96 21.59 -14.40
N GLY A 111 -24.69 21.19 -14.47
CA GLY A 111 -23.74 21.24 -13.35
C GLY A 111 -22.88 22.50 -13.36
N TYR A 112 -22.66 23.06 -12.16
CA TYR A 112 -21.80 24.23 -12.00
C TYR A 112 -20.35 23.85 -11.72
N TYR A 113 -20.11 22.65 -11.16
CA TYR A 113 -18.80 22.20 -10.70
C TYR A 113 -18.42 20.80 -11.21
N CYS A 114 -19.33 20.05 -11.82
CA CYS A 114 -19.10 18.73 -12.36
C CYS A 114 -18.65 18.84 -13.82
N HIS A 115 -17.34 18.79 -14.07
CA HIS A 115 -16.76 19.00 -15.40
C HIS A 115 -15.96 17.81 -15.93
N SER A 116 -15.69 16.81 -15.09
CA SER A 116 -14.98 15.58 -15.47
C SER A 116 -15.16 14.52 -14.41
N ALA A 117 -14.88 13.26 -14.72
CA ALA A 117 -14.52 12.26 -13.71
C ALA A 117 -13.14 12.60 -13.10
N TYR A 118 -12.80 11.96 -12.01
CA TYR A 118 -11.54 12.18 -11.31
C TYR A 118 -10.78 10.86 -11.14
N PHE A 119 -9.52 10.95 -10.78
CA PHE A 119 -8.79 9.81 -10.24
C PHE A 119 -7.96 10.22 -9.04
N SER A 120 -7.81 9.32 -8.10
CA SER A 120 -6.89 9.46 -6.98
C SER A 120 -5.65 8.61 -7.19
N VAL A 121 -4.55 9.06 -6.61
CA VAL A 121 -3.27 8.35 -6.66
C VAL A 121 -2.83 8.04 -5.24
N ARG A 122 -2.63 6.75 -4.96
CA ARG A 122 -2.04 6.29 -3.71
C ARG A 122 -0.90 5.33 -4.01
N VAL A 123 0.12 5.35 -3.18
CA VAL A 123 1.18 4.34 -3.26
C VAL A 123 0.86 3.28 -2.23
N LYS A 124 0.58 2.06 -2.67
CA LYS A 124 0.46 0.91 -1.78
C LYS A 124 1.85 0.61 -1.24
N LYS A 125 2.09 0.94 0.01
CA LYS A 125 3.30 0.52 0.69
C LYS A 125 3.23 -1.00 0.82
N THR A 126 3.87 -1.72 -0.09
CA THR A 126 4.04 -3.17 0.05
C THR A 126 5.08 -3.41 1.13
N LYS A 127 4.72 -4.19 2.13
CA LYS A 127 5.67 -4.69 3.12
C LYS A 127 6.83 -5.37 2.37
N PRO A 128 8.08 -4.91 2.52
CA PRO A 128 9.21 -5.56 1.86
C PRO A 128 9.26 -7.06 2.22
N GLU A 129 9.51 -7.94 1.26
CA GLU A 129 9.52 -9.40 1.46
C GLU A 129 10.40 -9.85 2.65
N PHE A 130 11.51 -9.12 2.88
CA PHE A 130 12.43 -9.45 3.98
C PHE A 130 11.89 -9.08 5.38
N VAL A 131 10.80 -8.31 5.50
CA VAL A 131 10.28 -7.86 6.81
C VAL A 131 9.77 -9.04 7.62
N ASP A 132 9.13 -10.02 6.98
CA ASP A 132 8.65 -11.21 7.66
C ASP A 132 9.81 -12.09 8.15
N ASP A 133 10.88 -12.21 7.37
CA ASP A 133 12.10 -12.91 7.77
C ASP A 133 12.76 -12.21 8.97
N VAL A 134 12.88 -10.88 8.92
CA VAL A 134 13.42 -10.08 10.04
C VAL A 134 12.55 -10.21 11.30
N ALA A 135 11.23 -10.14 11.16
CA ALA A 135 10.32 -10.32 12.28
C ALA A 135 10.44 -11.72 12.90
N GLN A 136 10.58 -12.76 12.07
CA GLN A 136 10.79 -14.13 12.54
C GLN A 136 12.15 -14.29 13.24
N ASP A 137 13.21 -13.70 12.71
CA ASP A 137 14.53 -13.73 13.35
C ASP A 137 14.53 -13.01 14.71
N MET A 138 13.88 -11.86 14.82
CA MET A 138 13.71 -11.15 16.08
C MET A 138 12.93 -11.96 17.11
N LYS A 139 11.88 -12.66 16.70
CA LYS A 139 11.13 -13.58 17.55
C LYS A 139 12.01 -14.73 18.06
N ASN A 140 12.80 -15.33 17.19
CA ASN A 140 13.74 -16.40 17.54
C ASN A 140 14.79 -15.89 18.55
N MET A 141 15.25 -14.63 18.40
CA MET A 141 16.16 -13.98 19.34
C MET A 141 15.48 -13.76 20.71
N SER A 142 14.25 -13.27 20.76
CA SER A 142 13.49 -13.08 21.99
C SER A 142 13.35 -14.40 22.75
N GLU A 143 12.94 -15.47 22.07
CA GLU A 143 12.87 -16.81 22.67
C GLU A 143 14.21 -17.32 23.22
N SER A 144 15.30 -16.99 22.53
CA SER A 144 16.65 -17.38 22.96
C SER A 144 17.07 -16.62 24.23
N ILE A 145 16.68 -15.35 24.33
CA ILE A 145 16.88 -14.52 25.52
C ILE A 145 16.13 -15.11 26.71
N VAL A 146 14.86 -15.48 26.54
CA VAL A 146 14.06 -16.11 27.62
C VAL A 146 14.72 -17.40 28.12
N ARG A 147 15.17 -18.27 27.22
CA ARG A 147 15.89 -19.51 27.59
C ARG A 147 17.19 -19.21 28.35
N MET A 148 17.88 -18.12 28.02
CA MET A 148 19.08 -17.71 28.73
C MET A 148 18.76 -17.17 30.13
N GLN A 149 17.68 -16.42 30.27
CA GLN A 149 17.17 -15.95 31.57
C GLN A 149 16.85 -17.13 32.51
N ASP A 150 16.14 -18.15 32.04
CA ASP A 150 15.82 -19.34 32.82
C ASP A 150 17.08 -20.05 33.36
N LYS A 151 18.12 -20.16 32.52
CA LYS A 151 19.40 -20.70 32.94
C LYS A 151 20.08 -19.83 34.01
N LEU A 152 20.04 -18.52 33.86
CA LEU A 152 20.62 -17.59 34.84
C LEU A 152 19.86 -17.62 36.16
N TYR A 153 18.53 -17.75 36.15
CA TYR A 153 17.74 -17.96 37.37
C TYR A 153 18.14 -19.24 38.08
N SER A 154 18.35 -20.33 37.34
CA SER A 154 18.83 -21.61 37.92
C SER A 154 20.19 -21.48 38.55
N TYR A 155 21.16 -20.83 37.89
CA TYR A 155 22.49 -20.57 38.44
C TYR A 155 22.44 -19.67 39.67
N ARG A 156 21.63 -18.59 39.64
CA ARG A 156 21.42 -17.71 40.78
C ARG A 156 20.99 -18.50 42.03
N SER A 157 20.00 -19.38 41.85
CA SER A 157 19.48 -20.23 42.94
C SER A 157 20.55 -21.16 43.49
N LEU A 158 21.38 -21.77 42.60
CA LEU A 158 22.48 -22.64 43.02
C LEU A 158 23.56 -21.88 43.82
N PHE A 159 23.97 -20.69 43.38
CA PHE A 159 24.97 -19.88 44.05
C PHE A 159 24.45 -19.40 45.42
N THR A 160 23.18 -19.00 45.50
CA THR A 160 22.56 -18.60 46.76
C THR A 160 22.50 -19.78 47.76
N ALA A 161 22.12 -20.98 47.30
CA ALA A 161 22.06 -22.18 48.12
C ALA A 161 23.43 -22.62 48.63
N ASN A 162 24.52 -22.33 47.91
CA ASN A 162 25.89 -22.66 48.28
C ASN A 162 26.60 -21.53 49.04
N GLY A 163 25.93 -20.46 49.46
CA GLY A 163 26.49 -19.35 50.24
C GLY A 163 27.45 -18.46 49.50
N VAL A 164 27.44 -18.45 48.18
CA VAL A 164 28.32 -17.57 47.34
C VAL A 164 27.64 -16.21 47.21
N SER A 165 28.18 -15.17 47.86
CA SER A 165 27.53 -13.85 48.00
C SER A 165 27.68 -12.92 46.77
N ASP A 166 28.79 -13.03 46.04
CA ASP A 166 29.13 -12.01 45.02
C ASP A 166 28.47 -12.17 43.65
N TYR A 167 28.13 -13.39 43.27
CA TYR A 167 27.58 -13.72 41.97
C TYR A 167 26.07 -13.45 41.82
N PRO A 168 25.22 -13.64 42.85
CA PRO A 168 23.75 -13.48 42.69
C PRO A 168 23.35 -12.06 42.27
N SER A 169 24.02 -11.03 42.72
CA SER A 169 23.73 -9.62 42.36
C SER A 169 24.06 -9.32 40.90
N ARG A 170 25.19 -9.82 40.39
CA ARG A 170 25.58 -9.66 38.99
C ARG A 170 24.67 -10.43 38.05
N ILE A 171 24.25 -11.64 38.42
CA ILE A 171 23.29 -12.44 37.68
C ILE A 171 21.96 -11.71 37.62
N SER A 172 21.45 -11.13 38.71
CA SER A 172 20.23 -10.35 38.75
C SER A 172 20.27 -9.16 37.76
N GLN A 173 21.38 -8.39 37.78
CA GLN A 173 21.55 -7.27 36.85
C GLN A 173 21.58 -7.72 35.37
N THR A 174 22.17 -8.90 35.12
CA THR A 174 22.18 -9.46 33.76
C THR A 174 20.77 -9.90 33.31
N ILE A 175 20.02 -10.51 34.20
CA ILE A 175 18.61 -10.89 33.94
C ILE A 175 17.79 -9.66 33.62
N GLU A 176 17.86 -8.58 34.42
CA GLU A 176 17.13 -7.33 34.14
C GLU A 176 17.48 -6.71 32.76
N ARG A 177 18.74 -6.81 32.34
CA ARG A 177 19.15 -6.34 31.02
C ARG A 177 18.57 -7.18 29.88
N LEU A 178 18.52 -8.49 30.07
CA LEU A 178 17.94 -9.42 29.11
C LEU A 178 16.40 -9.24 29.03
N GLU A 179 15.72 -8.97 30.14
CA GLU A 179 14.29 -8.65 30.18
C GLU A 179 13.99 -7.42 29.32
N ARG A 180 14.74 -6.33 29.50
CA ARG A 180 14.59 -5.12 28.69
C ARG A 180 14.88 -5.36 27.21
N ALA A 181 15.87 -6.20 26.89
CA ALA A 181 16.20 -6.53 25.51
C ALA A 181 15.06 -7.34 24.85
N SER A 182 14.47 -8.30 25.57
CA SER A 182 13.31 -9.07 25.09
C SER A 182 12.11 -8.16 24.83
N GLU A 183 11.78 -7.29 25.78
CA GLU A 183 10.69 -6.31 25.63
C GLU A 183 10.88 -5.38 24.40
N CYS A 184 12.14 -4.98 24.13
CA CYS A 184 12.44 -4.17 22.95
C CYS A 184 12.23 -4.96 21.64
N LEU A 185 12.66 -6.22 21.61
CA LEU A 185 12.46 -7.09 20.43
C LEU A 185 10.98 -7.35 20.18
N ASP A 186 10.21 -7.62 21.22
CA ASP A 186 8.77 -7.89 21.11
C ASP A 186 8.02 -6.66 20.55
N LYS A 187 8.38 -5.44 20.97
CA LYS A 187 7.85 -4.20 20.41
C LYS A 187 8.21 -3.99 18.93
N ILE A 188 9.43 -4.37 18.55
CA ILE A 188 9.83 -4.28 17.14
C ILE A 188 9.04 -5.29 16.29
N VAL A 189 8.84 -6.52 16.80
CA VAL A 189 8.03 -7.54 16.12
C VAL A 189 6.58 -7.06 15.97
N GLU A 190 6.01 -6.48 17.03
CA GLU A 190 4.67 -5.88 17.01
C GLU A 190 4.58 -4.78 15.94
N TYR A 191 5.53 -3.82 15.92
CA TYR A 191 5.60 -2.75 14.92
C TYR A 191 5.73 -3.28 13.48
N LEU A 192 6.55 -4.32 13.26
CA LEU A 192 6.72 -4.93 11.94
C LEU A 192 5.50 -5.74 11.51
N GLY A 193 4.64 -6.16 12.46
CA GLY A 193 3.41 -6.92 12.21
C GLY A 193 2.16 -6.07 11.99
N GLU A 194 2.19 -4.77 12.32
CA GLU A 194 1.06 -3.87 12.12
C GLU A 194 0.90 -3.55 10.63
N GLU A 195 -0.09 -4.19 9.99
CA GLU A 195 -0.41 -4.00 8.57
C GLU A 195 -0.90 -2.58 8.25
N GLU A 196 -1.47 -1.86 9.23
CA GLU A 196 -2.01 -0.51 9.05
C GLU A 196 -0.95 0.53 8.70
N ASP A 197 0.32 0.30 9.09
CA ASP A 197 1.42 1.23 8.78
C ASP A 197 2.01 1.04 7.37
N TRP A 198 1.61 -0.02 6.65
CA TRP A 198 2.08 -0.32 5.28
C TRP A 198 1.07 0.09 4.20
N SER A 199 -0.13 0.59 4.60
CA SER A 199 -1.21 1.03 3.69
C SER A 199 -1.14 2.52 3.36
#